data_d858433f7ad6ce924039bcf2f2851eea
#
_entry.id   d858433f7ad6ce924039bcf2f2851eea
#
_cell.length_a   1.000
_cell.length_b   1.000
_cell.length_c   1.000
_cell.angle_alpha   90.00
_cell.angle_beta   90.00
_cell.angle_gamma   90.00
#
_symmetry.space_group_name_H-M   'P 1'
#
loop_
_entity.id
_entity.type
_entity.pdbx_description
1 polymer ?
#
loop_
_entity_poly.entity_id
_entity_poly.type
_entity_poly.pdbx_seq_one_letter_code
_entity_poly.pdbx_strand_id
1 'polypeptide(L)'
;MKEENDAVIRAAALTKKFSLPGKTSVLALSSVTFTVRPGGITALIGPDGAGKTTLMRLICGLMTPTAGTLTVLGYDVVREASALQAKLSYMPQKFGLYEDLTVAENMNLYADLHGIAEEIRPQRFAHLLAMTDLTSFTGRLAGKLSGGMKQKLGLACTLVRSPDLLLLDEPTVGVDPLSRRDLWQILRRLVAEEQLSVFVSTAYMEEAEMCDDVFVISGGRFLAHGDPETIRRQAEGRCGRVVPPPGLPTRLFQSRLLADTAHFVDAVPEGDGVRFIRAAGAEESPLFAAWGLSPEEIAPRLEDAFMLLLHSDAAASSVCLGEGAAVSSSLAAEAPIAPASIVGPRTEAPRLPFCPAPPETDVPVDIEVKNLVRKFGDFTAVDNTSFTVRRGEVFGLLGPNGAGKTTTFRMLCGLLPATGGELSVAGVNLRTARIQARANVGYVAQKFSLYGNLSVRQNLRFFGGAYGLDGDALDKRINEVLEEFQLRDRAEEQAEDLPGGYKQRLSMAAALLHRPQILFLDEPTSGIDPLARRRFWRQITDLSARGTTVVITTHFMEEAEYCDRVIIQDQGRLLALGSPAEIRRRLGRKEAAMNELFIAIVEEAREMADDL
;
A
#
# COMPACT_ATOMS: atom_id res chain seq x y z
N MET A 1 4.45 -37.88 -16.31
CA MET A 1 5.20 -38.59 -15.26
C MET A 1 6.69 -38.24 -15.13
N LYS A 2 7.37 -37.65 -16.13
CA LYS A 2 8.75 -37.15 -15.96
C LYS A 2 8.81 -35.69 -15.46
N GLU A 3 7.79 -34.88 -15.70
CA GLU A 3 7.72 -33.44 -15.27
C GLU A 3 7.36 -33.27 -13.79
N GLU A 4 6.76 -34.27 -13.14
CA GLU A 4 6.36 -34.17 -11.73
C GLU A 4 7.54 -34.32 -10.74
N ASN A 5 8.70 -34.75 -11.18
CA ASN A 5 9.81 -35.09 -10.27
C ASN A 5 10.77 -33.90 -10.02
N ASP A 6 10.57 -32.75 -10.70
CA ASP A 6 11.53 -31.63 -10.74
C ASP A 6 11.04 -30.39 -9.99
N ALA A 7 10.01 -30.52 -9.15
CA ALA A 7 9.44 -29.37 -8.42
C ALA A 7 10.35 -28.91 -7.26
N VAL A 8 10.60 -27.59 -7.18
CA VAL A 8 11.35 -26.97 -6.07
C VAL A 8 10.54 -26.99 -4.77
N ILE A 9 9.22 -26.79 -4.87
CA ILE A 9 8.29 -26.85 -3.72
C ILE A 9 7.15 -27.78 -4.12
N ARG A 10 6.79 -28.70 -3.22
CA ARG A 10 5.62 -29.59 -3.37
C ARG A 10 4.87 -29.67 -2.06
N ALA A 11 3.61 -29.27 -2.08
CA ALA A 11 2.70 -29.37 -0.95
C ALA A 11 1.49 -30.24 -1.31
N ALA A 12 1.06 -31.10 -0.38
CA ALA A 12 -0.16 -31.89 -0.51
C ALA A 12 -1.02 -31.75 0.74
N ALA A 13 -2.25 -31.25 0.56
CA ALA A 13 -3.25 -31.03 1.61
C ALA A 13 -2.70 -30.26 2.83
N LEU A 14 -1.79 -29.30 2.59
CA LEU A 14 -1.08 -28.58 3.63
C LEU A 14 -2.04 -27.73 4.45
N THR A 15 -2.05 -27.95 5.77
CA THR A 15 -2.94 -27.26 6.71
C THR A 15 -2.14 -26.69 7.88
N LYS A 16 -2.45 -25.44 8.27
CA LYS A 16 -1.88 -24.81 9.47
C LYS A 16 -2.96 -24.18 10.31
N LYS A 17 -3.06 -24.60 11.57
CA LYS A 17 -3.93 -24.03 12.61
C LYS A 17 -3.09 -23.45 13.74
N PHE A 18 -3.51 -22.31 14.26
CA PHE A 18 -2.94 -21.73 15.47
C PHE A 18 -3.95 -21.82 16.60
N SER A 19 -3.55 -22.38 17.75
CA SER A 19 -4.33 -22.42 18.97
C SER A 19 -4.02 -21.17 19.80
N LEU A 20 -5.01 -20.35 20.06
CA LEU A 20 -4.87 -19.16 20.92
C LEU A 20 -5.46 -19.49 22.30
N PRO A 21 -4.75 -19.17 23.41
CA PRO A 21 -5.29 -19.36 24.77
C PRO A 21 -6.61 -18.63 24.94
N GLY A 22 -7.68 -19.37 25.29
CA GLY A 22 -9.02 -18.81 25.54
C GLY A 22 -9.80 -18.34 24.32
N LYS A 23 -9.31 -18.60 23.07
CA LYS A 23 -10.01 -18.26 21.83
C LYS A 23 -10.15 -19.49 20.92
N THR A 24 -11.09 -19.43 19.97
CA THR A 24 -11.23 -20.41 18.88
C THR A 24 -9.94 -20.48 18.06
N SER A 25 -9.54 -21.69 17.63
CA SER A 25 -8.35 -21.87 16.79
C SER A 25 -8.47 -21.12 15.46
N VAL A 26 -7.42 -20.43 15.06
CA VAL A 26 -7.35 -19.71 13.77
C VAL A 26 -6.75 -20.63 12.71
N LEU A 27 -7.48 -20.85 11.62
CA LEU A 27 -7.03 -21.62 10.45
C LEU A 27 -6.32 -20.68 9.48
N ALA A 28 -4.98 -20.78 9.40
CA ALA A 28 -4.17 -19.93 8.53
C ALA A 28 -3.99 -20.51 7.13
N LEU A 29 -4.00 -21.85 6.98
CA LEU A 29 -3.98 -22.55 5.71
C LEU A 29 -4.93 -23.74 5.78
N SER A 30 -5.74 -23.92 4.75
CA SER A 30 -6.81 -24.92 4.68
C SER A 30 -6.58 -25.89 3.51
N SER A 31 -5.87 -26.99 3.77
CA SER A 31 -5.69 -28.10 2.80
C SER A 31 -5.18 -27.65 1.42
N VAL A 32 -4.15 -26.78 1.39
CA VAL A 32 -3.58 -26.30 0.11
C VAL A 32 -2.68 -27.34 -0.53
N THR A 33 -2.85 -27.53 -1.84
CA THR A 33 -2.04 -28.45 -2.67
C THR A 33 -1.47 -27.66 -3.83
N PHE A 34 -0.14 -27.66 -4.00
CA PHE A 34 0.52 -26.93 -5.08
C PHE A 34 1.93 -27.44 -5.35
N THR A 35 2.46 -27.04 -6.49
CA THR A 35 3.85 -27.28 -6.90
C THR A 35 4.45 -25.99 -7.48
N VAL A 36 5.75 -25.77 -7.23
CA VAL A 36 6.53 -24.66 -7.82
C VAL A 36 7.64 -25.25 -8.67
N ARG A 37 7.78 -24.74 -9.89
CA ARG A 37 8.83 -25.15 -10.83
C ARG A 37 10.16 -24.48 -10.51
N PRO A 38 11.32 -25.12 -10.86
CA PRO A 38 12.63 -24.50 -10.69
C PRO A 38 12.91 -23.42 -11.73
N GLY A 39 13.84 -22.50 -11.40
CA GLY A 39 14.47 -21.59 -12.35
C GLY A 39 13.60 -20.44 -12.83
N GLY A 40 12.69 -19.94 -11.98
CA GLY A 40 11.85 -18.79 -12.30
C GLY A 40 11.45 -17.98 -11.06
N ILE A 41 10.66 -16.93 -11.26
CA ILE A 41 10.09 -16.12 -10.20
C ILE A 41 8.61 -16.46 -10.06
N THR A 42 8.23 -17.02 -8.91
CA THR A 42 6.84 -17.32 -8.57
C THR A 42 6.33 -16.34 -7.54
N ALA A 43 5.19 -15.69 -7.82
CA ALA A 43 4.54 -14.77 -6.90
C ALA A 43 3.45 -15.44 -6.06
N LEU A 44 3.34 -15.01 -4.80
CA LEU A 44 2.22 -15.31 -3.91
C LEU A 44 1.50 -14.00 -3.58
N ILE A 45 0.29 -13.80 -4.11
CA ILE A 45 -0.52 -12.62 -3.88
C ILE A 45 -1.78 -12.93 -3.08
N GLY A 46 -2.25 -11.98 -2.30
CA GLY A 46 -3.45 -12.14 -1.49
C GLY A 46 -3.60 -11.03 -0.48
N PRO A 47 -4.82 -10.85 0.10
CA PRO A 47 -5.05 -9.84 1.10
C PRO A 47 -4.26 -10.08 2.40
N ASP A 48 -4.26 -9.08 3.28
CA ASP A 48 -3.65 -9.21 4.60
C ASP A 48 -4.37 -10.28 5.41
N GLY A 49 -3.57 -11.11 6.10
CA GLY A 49 -4.11 -12.25 6.84
C GLY A 49 -4.49 -13.47 5.99
N ALA A 50 -4.31 -13.45 4.67
CA ALA A 50 -4.61 -14.58 3.78
C ALA A 50 -3.76 -15.84 4.02
N GLY A 51 -2.64 -15.71 4.77
CA GLY A 51 -1.76 -16.83 5.07
C GLY A 51 -0.40 -16.80 4.36
N LYS A 52 -0.07 -15.73 3.60
CA LYS A 52 1.18 -15.56 2.83
C LYS A 52 2.43 -15.84 3.68
N THR A 53 2.67 -15.04 4.72
CA THR A 53 3.82 -15.21 5.63
C THR A 53 3.83 -16.56 6.34
N THR A 54 2.65 -17.11 6.66
CA THR A 54 2.55 -18.46 7.24
C THR A 54 3.06 -19.52 6.28
N LEU A 55 2.65 -19.44 5.01
CA LEU A 55 3.12 -20.35 3.97
C LEU A 55 4.63 -20.22 3.76
N MET A 56 5.16 -18.99 3.66
CA MET A 56 6.60 -18.73 3.55
C MET A 56 7.39 -19.38 4.69
N ARG A 57 6.94 -19.22 5.94
CA ARG A 57 7.60 -19.82 7.11
C ARG A 57 7.52 -21.33 7.16
N LEU A 58 6.46 -21.94 6.65
CA LEU A 58 6.37 -23.40 6.48
C LEU A 58 7.38 -23.87 5.43
N ILE A 59 7.48 -23.20 4.28
CA ILE A 59 8.45 -23.52 3.21
C ILE A 59 9.89 -23.43 3.74
N CYS A 60 10.19 -22.45 4.61
CA CYS A 60 11.50 -22.31 5.26
C CYS A 60 11.80 -23.39 6.32
N GLY A 61 10.85 -24.24 6.68
CA GLY A 61 11.01 -25.14 7.82
C GLY A 61 11.09 -24.41 9.17
N LEU A 62 10.65 -23.15 9.25
CA LEU A 62 10.56 -22.35 10.49
C LEU A 62 9.28 -22.64 11.27
N MET A 63 8.33 -23.31 10.64
CA MET A 63 7.08 -23.78 11.24
C MET A 63 6.78 -25.20 10.77
N THR A 64 6.13 -25.99 11.63
CA THR A 64 5.62 -27.30 11.25
C THR A 64 4.15 -27.21 10.81
N PRO A 65 3.73 -27.90 9.74
CA PRO A 65 2.34 -28.00 9.37
C PRO A 65 1.51 -28.72 10.45
N THR A 66 0.21 -28.43 10.52
CA THR A 66 -0.72 -29.16 11.39
C THR A 66 -1.16 -30.47 10.76
N ALA A 67 -1.29 -30.48 9.42
CA ALA A 67 -1.59 -31.67 8.61
C ALA A 67 -1.08 -31.48 7.17
N GLY A 68 -1.05 -32.56 6.41
CA GLY A 68 -0.52 -32.57 5.04
C GLY A 68 1.00 -32.76 5.00
N THR A 69 1.57 -32.68 3.81
CA THR A 69 3.01 -32.84 3.56
C THR A 69 3.56 -31.65 2.79
N LEU A 70 4.80 -31.30 3.07
CA LEU A 70 5.54 -30.26 2.35
C LEU A 70 6.98 -30.70 2.14
N THR A 71 7.38 -30.75 0.88
CA THR A 71 8.75 -31.05 0.45
C THR A 71 9.31 -29.85 -0.30
N VAL A 72 10.51 -29.42 0.04
CA VAL A 72 11.19 -28.26 -0.56
C VAL A 72 12.61 -28.66 -0.94
N LEU A 73 13.03 -28.44 -2.18
CA LEU A 73 14.33 -28.88 -2.72
C LEU A 73 14.60 -30.38 -2.48
N GLY A 74 13.54 -31.19 -2.46
CA GLY A 74 13.62 -32.62 -2.17
C GLY A 74 13.65 -32.99 -0.69
N TYR A 75 13.76 -32.01 0.25
CA TYR A 75 13.79 -32.23 1.70
C TYR A 75 12.39 -32.17 2.31
N ASP A 76 12.08 -33.07 3.23
CA ASP A 76 10.88 -32.97 4.09
C ASP A 76 11.06 -31.85 5.12
N VAL A 77 10.19 -30.84 5.10
CA VAL A 77 10.32 -29.63 5.95
C VAL A 77 10.26 -29.90 7.45
N VAL A 78 9.72 -31.06 7.88
CA VAL A 78 9.61 -31.43 9.30
C VAL A 78 10.80 -32.27 9.73
N ARG A 79 11.22 -33.24 8.92
CA ARG A 79 12.26 -34.20 9.28
C ARG A 79 13.67 -33.70 8.99
N GLU A 80 13.81 -32.87 7.93
CA GLU A 80 15.08 -32.46 7.36
C GLU A 80 15.25 -30.92 7.35
N ALA A 81 14.59 -30.22 8.28
CA ALA A 81 14.57 -28.75 8.33
C ALA A 81 15.97 -28.11 8.29
N SER A 82 16.95 -28.64 9.05
CA SER A 82 18.31 -28.09 9.09
C SER A 82 19.05 -28.25 7.76
N ALA A 83 18.87 -29.39 7.07
CA ALA A 83 19.46 -29.63 5.75
C ALA A 83 18.82 -28.72 4.69
N LEU A 84 17.50 -28.54 4.75
CA LEU A 84 16.77 -27.61 3.92
C LEU A 84 17.25 -26.15 4.11
N GLN A 85 17.31 -25.69 5.38
CA GLN A 85 17.76 -24.32 5.71
C GLN A 85 19.20 -24.06 5.26
N ALA A 86 19.97 -25.13 5.06
CA ALA A 86 21.29 -25.05 4.44
C ALA A 86 21.28 -24.71 2.95
N LYS A 87 20.18 -24.85 2.26
CA LYS A 87 20.04 -24.74 0.80
C LYS A 87 19.15 -23.56 0.36
N LEU A 88 18.37 -23.00 1.26
CA LEU A 88 17.50 -21.86 0.97
C LEU A 88 17.92 -20.60 1.75
N SER A 89 17.50 -19.46 1.24
CA SER A 89 17.60 -18.17 1.96
C SER A 89 16.21 -17.54 2.08
N TYR A 90 15.95 -16.88 3.21
CA TYR A 90 14.68 -16.22 3.49
C TYR A 90 14.91 -14.77 3.92
N MET A 91 14.28 -13.86 3.23
CA MET A 91 14.21 -12.44 3.58
C MET A 91 12.82 -12.14 4.12
N PRO A 92 12.63 -11.98 5.42
CA PRO A 92 11.35 -11.63 6.02
C PRO A 92 10.98 -10.17 5.72
N GLN A 93 9.70 -9.83 5.80
CA GLN A 93 9.16 -8.47 5.61
C GLN A 93 9.91 -7.40 6.42
N LYS A 94 10.29 -7.72 7.66
CA LYS A 94 11.19 -6.90 8.46
C LYS A 94 12.55 -7.59 8.54
N PHE A 95 13.44 -7.22 7.64
CA PHE A 95 14.78 -7.77 7.64
C PHE A 95 15.59 -7.20 8.81
N GLY A 96 16.28 -8.08 9.52
CA GLY A 96 17.01 -7.77 10.75
C GLY A 96 18.39 -7.15 10.49
N LEU A 97 18.49 -6.06 9.73
CA LEU A 97 19.74 -5.30 9.65
C LEU A 97 20.08 -4.66 10.98
N TYR A 98 21.35 -4.74 11.37
CA TYR A 98 21.88 -4.02 12.50
C TYR A 98 22.21 -2.59 12.09
N GLU A 99 21.38 -1.65 12.52
CA GLU A 99 21.46 -0.25 12.08
C GLU A 99 22.74 0.46 12.53
N ASP A 100 23.34 0.00 13.63
CA ASP A 100 24.59 0.50 14.20
C ASP A 100 25.84 -0.08 13.54
N LEU A 101 25.68 -1.07 12.68
CA LEU A 101 26.75 -1.64 11.87
C LEU A 101 26.77 -1.00 10.47
N THR A 102 27.97 -0.95 9.88
CA THR A 102 28.16 -0.54 8.47
C THR A 102 27.62 -1.59 7.50
N VAL A 103 27.54 -1.24 6.21
CA VAL A 103 27.19 -2.19 5.15
C VAL A 103 28.14 -3.40 5.17
N ALA A 104 29.45 -3.18 5.24
CA ALA A 104 30.44 -4.26 5.26
C ALA A 104 30.33 -5.13 6.52
N GLU A 105 30.11 -4.53 7.69
CA GLU A 105 29.97 -5.26 8.96
C GLU A 105 28.70 -6.09 8.99
N ASN A 106 27.57 -5.59 8.45
CA ASN A 106 26.36 -6.39 8.27
C ASN A 106 26.63 -7.62 7.38
N MET A 107 27.27 -7.43 6.22
CA MET A 107 27.59 -8.55 5.33
C MET A 107 28.52 -9.58 5.99
N ASN A 108 29.53 -9.13 6.76
CA ASN A 108 30.41 -10.03 7.50
C ASN A 108 29.65 -10.81 8.57
N LEU A 109 28.78 -10.16 9.34
CA LEU A 109 27.95 -10.81 10.34
C LEU A 109 27.08 -11.93 9.73
N TYR A 110 26.43 -11.66 8.60
CA TYR A 110 25.65 -12.68 7.91
C TYR A 110 26.52 -13.79 7.32
N ALA A 111 27.74 -13.48 6.86
CA ALA A 111 28.71 -14.47 6.42
C ALA A 111 29.14 -15.39 7.58
N ASP A 112 29.39 -14.83 8.77
CA ASP A 112 29.70 -15.59 9.98
C ASP A 112 28.55 -16.52 10.39
N LEU A 113 27.34 -16.00 10.43
CA LEU A 113 26.12 -16.76 10.75
C LEU A 113 25.89 -17.93 9.78
N HIS A 114 26.30 -17.78 8.54
CA HIS A 114 26.18 -18.82 7.51
C HIS A 114 27.43 -19.69 7.36
N GLY A 115 28.48 -19.45 8.15
CA GLY A 115 29.72 -20.24 8.12
C GLY A 115 30.52 -20.09 6.81
N ILE A 116 30.45 -18.94 6.17
CA ILE A 116 31.20 -18.64 4.94
C ILE A 116 32.68 -18.41 5.27
N ALA A 117 33.56 -19.17 4.65
CA ALA A 117 34.99 -19.07 4.86
C ALA A 117 35.53 -17.68 4.47
N GLU A 118 36.47 -17.15 5.26
CA GLU A 118 36.99 -15.77 5.06
C GLU A 118 37.63 -15.57 3.70
N GLU A 119 38.24 -16.60 3.14
CA GLU A 119 38.94 -16.55 1.84
C GLU A 119 37.98 -16.28 0.66
N ILE A 120 36.71 -16.68 0.80
CA ILE A 120 35.70 -16.57 -0.28
C ILE A 120 34.99 -15.19 -0.20
N ARG A 121 34.91 -14.60 1.00
CA ARG A 121 34.14 -13.38 1.26
C ARG A 121 34.50 -12.19 0.36
N PRO A 122 35.79 -11.85 0.13
CA PRO A 122 36.13 -10.67 -0.65
C PRO A 122 35.54 -10.70 -2.06
N GLN A 123 35.66 -11.84 -2.75
CA GLN A 123 35.13 -12.00 -4.10
C GLN A 123 33.57 -11.99 -4.09
N ARG A 124 32.97 -12.71 -3.15
CA ARG A 124 31.50 -12.78 -3.00
C ARG A 124 30.91 -11.43 -2.67
N PHE A 125 31.50 -10.69 -1.72
CA PHE A 125 31.05 -9.35 -1.33
C PHE A 125 31.19 -8.35 -2.47
N ALA A 126 32.32 -8.35 -3.18
CA ALA A 126 32.51 -7.48 -4.34
C ALA A 126 31.41 -7.69 -5.39
N HIS A 127 31.06 -8.95 -5.67
CA HIS A 127 29.98 -9.28 -6.61
C HIS A 127 28.61 -8.78 -6.12
N LEU A 128 28.24 -9.09 -4.88
CA LEU A 128 26.95 -8.69 -4.30
C LEU A 128 26.82 -7.18 -4.16
N LEU A 129 27.88 -6.48 -3.74
CA LEU A 129 27.91 -5.02 -3.60
C LEU A 129 27.80 -4.33 -4.96
N ALA A 130 28.48 -4.85 -5.99
CA ALA A 130 28.38 -4.33 -7.36
C ALA A 130 26.96 -4.53 -7.91
N MET A 131 26.37 -5.72 -7.71
CA MET A 131 25.02 -6.05 -8.16
C MET A 131 23.95 -5.19 -7.49
N THR A 132 24.12 -4.83 -6.21
CA THR A 132 23.17 -4.04 -5.42
C THR A 132 23.46 -2.53 -5.43
N ASP A 133 24.51 -2.12 -6.15
CA ASP A 133 24.97 -0.73 -6.23
C ASP A 133 25.31 -0.13 -4.84
N LEU A 134 25.93 -0.94 -3.98
CA LEU A 134 26.34 -0.54 -2.62
C LEU A 134 27.85 -0.43 -2.45
N THR A 135 28.65 -0.57 -3.51
CA THR A 135 30.12 -0.58 -3.47
C THR A 135 30.69 0.70 -2.84
N SER A 136 30.14 1.87 -3.15
CA SER A 136 30.57 3.15 -2.61
C SER A 136 30.09 3.43 -1.17
N PHE A 137 29.24 2.55 -0.60
CA PHE A 137 28.61 2.75 0.71
C PHE A 137 29.08 1.75 1.78
N THR A 138 30.11 0.95 1.52
CA THR A 138 30.58 -0.13 2.42
C THR A 138 30.86 0.31 3.84
N GLY A 139 31.43 1.51 4.04
CA GLY A 139 31.71 2.10 5.36
C GLY A 139 30.53 2.88 5.97
N ARG A 140 29.38 2.97 5.29
CA ARG A 140 28.23 3.72 5.82
C ARG A 140 27.41 2.86 6.76
N LEU A 141 26.98 3.42 7.91
CA LEU A 141 26.08 2.75 8.84
C LEU A 141 24.75 2.40 8.15
N ALA A 142 24.25 1.19 8.37
CA ALA A 142 22.99 0.73 7.80
C ALA A 142 21.79 1.63 8.22
N GLY A 143 21.81 2.16 9.44
CA GLY A 143 20.82 3.11 9.93
C GLY A 143 20.74 4.42 9.11
N LYS A 144 21.83 4.79 8.42
CA LYS A 144 21.92 6.00 7.57
C LYS A 144 21.62 5.75 6.10
N LEU A 145 21.26 4.53 5.71
CA LEU A 145 20.84 4.18 4.35
C LEU A 145 19.38 4.59 4.12
N SER A 146 19.03 4.87 2.86
CA SER A 146 17.62 5.01 2.46
C SER A 146 16.87 3.67 2.58
N GLY A 147 15.53 3.70 2.57
CA GLY A 147 14.71 2.49 2.61
C GLY A 147 15.07 1.48 1.51
N GLY A 148 15.18 1.94 0.25
CA GLY A 148 15.61 1.11 -0.88
C GLY A 148 17.03 0.55 -0.73
N MET A 149 17.98 1.35 -0.24
CA MET A 149 19.35 0.86 0.04
C MET A 149 19.36 -0.18 1.17
N LYS A 150 18.53 -0.03 2.21
CA LYS A 150 18.39 -1.03 3.26
C LYS A 150 17.85 -2.36 2.70
N GLN A 151 16.88 -2.31 1.78
CA GLN A 151 16.36 -3.50 1.13
C GLN A 151 17.41 -4.16 0.21
N LYS A 152 18.16 -3.37 -0.57
CA LYS A 152 19.30 -3.85 -1.36
C LYS A 152 20.37 -4.53 -0.48
N LEU A 153 20.69 -3.93 0.67
CA LEU A 153 21.61 -4.53 1.65
C LEU A 153 21.03 -5.82 2.26
N GLY A 154 19.74 -5.82 2.61
CA GLY A 154 19.03 -7.00 3.09
C GLY A 154 19.12 -8.15 2.09
N LEU A 155 18.86 -7.87 0.81
CA LEU A 155 19.00 -8.85 -0.26
C LEU A 155 20.46 -9.33 -0.39
N ALA A 156 21.44 -8.43 -0.37
CA ALA A 156 22.86 -8.81 -0.43
C ALA A 156 23.25 -9.72 0.74
N CYS A 157 22.83 -9.41 1.97
CA CYS A 157 23.07 -10.24 3.15
C CYS A 157 22.39 -11.62 3.03
N THR A 158 21.17 -11.66 2.48
CA THR A 158 20.43 -12.92 2.26
C THR A 158 21.12 -13.81 1.21
N LEU A 159 21.82 -13.21 0.24
CA LEU A 159 22.51 -13.87 -0.86
C LEU A 159 23.99 -14.18 -0.57
N VAL A 160 24.53 -13.79 0.58
CA VAL A 160 25.93 -14.09 0.95
C VAL A 160 26.24 -15.57 0.80
N ARG A 161 25.30 -16.42 1.16
CA ARG A 161 25.27 -17.83 0.85
C ARG A 161 24.49 -18.03 -0.46
N SER A 162 25.08 -18.56 -1.50
CA SER A 162 24.38 -18.85 -2.77
C SER A 162 23.29 -19.91 -2.56
N PRO A 163 22.00 -19.54 -2.42
CA PRO A 163 20.93 -20.48 -2.18
C PRO A 163 20.44 -21.10 -3.49
N ASP A 164 19.84 -22.30 -3.42
CA ASP A 164 19.12 -22.94 -4.53
C ASP A 164 17.67 -22.37 -4.64
N LEU A 165 17.11 -21.86 -3.51
CA LEU A 165 15.80 -21.22 -3.44
C LEU A 165 15.87 -19.94 -2.58
N LEU A 166 15.40 -18.84 -3.13
CA LEU A 166 15.27 -17.55 -2.45
C LEU A 166 13.79 -17.26 -2.12
N LEU A 167 13.49 -17.04 -0.86
CA LEU A 167 12.16 -16.68 -0.38
C LEU A 167 12.16 -15.23 0.06
N LEU A 168 11.26 -14.43 -0.51
CA LEU A 168 11.15 -12.99 -0.25
C LEU A 168 9.74 -12.65 0.25
N ASP A 169 9.61 -12.20 1.49
CA ASP A 169 8.31 -11.86 2.08
C ASP A 169 8.11 -10.33 2.02
N GLU A 170 7.35 -9.87 1.04
CA GLU A 170 7.05 -8.45 0.77
C GLU A 170 8.32 -7.57 0.70
N PRO A 171 9.30 -7.88 -0.16
CA PRO A 171 10.62 -7.25 -0.14
C PRO A 171 10.63 -5.78 -0.53
N THR A 172 9.56 -5.27 -1.14
CA THR A 172 9.46 -3.92 -1.69
C THR A 172 8.53 -2.99 -0.91
N VAL A 173 7.98 -3.46 0.21
CA VAL A 173 7.12 -2.63 1.07
C VAL A 173 7.89 -1.43 1.61
N GLY A 174 7.36 -0.22 1.39
CA GLY A 174 8.00 1.04 1.81
C GLY A 174 9.19 1.48 0.93
N VAL A 175 9.35 0.85 -0.23
CA VAL A 175 10.39 1.19 -1.22
C VAL A 175 9.80 2.06 -2.32
N ASP A 176 10.49 3.12 -2.68
CA ASP A 176 10.10 4.02 -3.77
C ASP A 176 10.18 3.33 -5.15
N PRO A 177 9.48 3.85 -6.19
CA PRO A 177 9.40 3.20 -7.50
C PRO A 177 10.74 2.95 -8.19
N LEU A 178 11.71 3.86 -8.06
CA LEU A 178 13.04 3.71 -8.65
C LEU A 178 13.79 2.55 -7.99
N SER A 179 13.87 2.56 -6.66
CA SER A 179 14.51 1.50 -5.89
C SER A 179 13.83 0.15 -6.06
N ARG A 180 12.48 0.13 -6.27
CA ARG A 180 11.71 -1.07 -6.56
C ARG A 180 12.10 -1.65 -7.92
N ARG A 181 12.13 -0.83 -8.97
CA ARG A 181 12.58 -1.24 -10.32
C ARG A 181 13.97 -1.86 -10.29
N ASP A 182 14.91 -1.23 -9.58
CA ASP A 182 16.27 -1.74 -9.45
C ASP A 182 16.31 -3.11 -8.76
N LEU A 183 15.54 -3.30 -7.67
CA LEU A 183 15.47 -4.58 -6.97
C LEU A 183 14.97 -5.70 -7.89
N TRP A 184 13.93 -5.43 -8.68
CA TRP A 184 13.40 -6.39 -9.64
C TRP A 184 14.38 -6.72 -10.77
N GLN A 185 15.18 -5.74 -11.24
CA GLN A 185 16.26 -6.00 -12.20
C GLN A 185 17.32 -6.92 -11.61
N ILE A 186 17.68 -6.75 -10.33
CA ILE A 186 18.61 -7.63 -9.63
C ILE A 186 18.05 -9.05 -9.56
N LEU A 187 16.78 -9.22 -9.15
CA LEU A 187 16.14 -10.55 -9.07
C LEU A 187 16.11 -11.27 -10.43
N ARG A 188 15.73 -10.58 -11.49
CA ARG A 188 15.74 -11.15 -12.85
C ARG A 188 17.13 -11.57 -13.31
N ARG A 189 18.17 -10.78 -12.99
CA ARG A 189 19.55 -11.13 -13.29
C ARG A 189 19.98 -12.38 -12.55
N LEU A 190 19.67 -12.51 -11.26
CA LEU A 190 19.96 -13.70 -10.47
C LEU A 190 19.30 -14.96 -11.02
N VAL A 191 18.04 -14.86 -11.43
CA VAL A 191 17.34 -16.00 -12.06
C VAL A 191 17.99 -16.39 -13.37
N ALA A 192 18.34 -15.42 -14.22
CA ALA A 192 18.92 -15.67 -15.54
C ALA A 192 20.38 -16.21 -15.46
N GLU A 193 21.22 -15.65 -14.59
CA GLU A 193 22.66 -15.94 -14.52
C GLU A 193 22.96 -17.12 -13.56
N GLU A 194 22.27 -17.20 -12.41
CA GLU A 194 22.54 -18.19 -11.37
C GLU A 194 21.52 -19.36 -11.36
N GLN A 195 20.54 -19.38 -12.28
CA GLN A 195 19.44 -20.39 -12.31
C GLN A 195 18.69 -20.47 -10.98
N LEU A 196 18.65 -19.36 -10.24
CA LEU A 196 18.03 -19.27 -8.93
C LEU A 196 16.50 -19.39 -9.04
N SER A 197 15.90 -20.19 -8.16
CA SER A 197 14.45 -20.21 -8.01
C SER A 197 14.04 -19.15 -6.97
N VAL A 198 13.08 -18.30 -7.30
CA VAL A 198 12.60 -17.24 -6.41
C VAL A 198 11.11 -17.43 -6.12
N PHE A 199 10.74 -17.41 -4.85
CA PHE A 199 9.34 -17.40 -4.42
C PHE A 199 9.09 -16.13 -3.60
N VAL A 200 8.28 -15.21 -4.12
CA VAL A 200 8.06 -13.89 -3.54
C VAL A 200 6.61 -13.68 -3.14
N SER A 201 6.37 -13.22 -1.91
CA SER A 201 5.06 -12.65 -1.57
C SER A 201 5.05 -11.16 -1.90
N THR A 202 3.96 -10.67 -2.45
CA THR A 202 3.79 -9.24 -2.72
C THR A 202 2.32 -8.82 -2.62
N ALA A 203 2.10 -7.56 -2.20
CA ALA A 203 0.81 -6.88 -2.27
C ALA A 203 0.66 -6.03 -3.54
N TYR A 204 1.69 -5.97 -4.39
CA TYR A 204 1.72 -5.16 -5.60
C TYR A 204 1.44 -6.01 -6.83
N MET A 205 0.33 -5.71 -7.51
CA MET A 205 -0.07 -6.48 -8.70
C MET A 205 0.89 -6.30 -9.86
N GLU A 206 1.47 -5.09 -10.02
CA GLU A 206 2.50 -4.81 -11.03
C GLU A 206 3.73 -5.72 -10.87
N GLU A 207 4.09 -6.08 -9.64
CA GLU A 207 5.20 -6.99 -9.37
C GLU A 207 4.85 -8.44 -9.73
N ALA A 208 3.63 -8.85 -9.41
CA ALA A 208 3.14 -10.18 -9.78
C ALA A 208 3.02 -10.34 -11.31
N GLU A 209 2.71 -9.27 -12.05
CA GLU A 209 2.72 -9.28 -13.53
C GLU A 209 4.13 -9.50 -14.12
N MET A 210 5.19 -9.22 -13.33
CA MET A 210 6.57 -9.48 -13.76
C MET A 210 7.05 -10.91 -13.47
N CYS A 211 6.25 -11.75 -12.81
CA CYS A 211 6.60 -13.10 -12.43
C CYS A 211 6.20 -14.12 -13.50
N ASP A 212 6.85 -15.30 -13.48
CA ASP A 212 6.56 -16.38 -14.43
C ASP A 212 5.30 -17.14 -14.03
N ASP A 213 5.00 -17.20 -12.72
CA ASP A 213 3.86 -17.92 -12.17
C ASP A 213 3.29 -17.18 -10.95
N VAL A 214 1.99 -17.22 -10.74
CA VAL A 214 1.29 -16.49 -9.68
C VAL A 214 0.29 -17.39 -8.97
N PHE A 215 0.36 -17.43 -7.64
CA PHE A 215 -0.63 -18.02 -6.77
C PHE A 215 -1.46 -16.92 -6.07
N VAL A 216 -2.77 -16.99 -6.22
CA VAL A 216 -3.71 -16.09 -5.54
C VAL A 216 -4.27 -16.79 -4.32
N ILE A 217 -4.00 -16.28 -3.10
CA ILE A 217 -4.45 -16.88 -1.84
C ILE A 217 -5.43 -15.96 -1.12
N SER A 218 -6.52 -16.54 -0.58
CA SER A 218 -7.50 -15.86 0.29
C SER A 218 -8.02 -16.83 1.33
N GLY A 219 -8.21 -16.38 2.57
CA GLY A 219 -8.75 -17.23 3.66
C GLY A 219 -8.01 -18.57 3.84
N GLY A 220 -6.71 -18.60 3.57
CA GLY A 220 -5.87 -19.81 3.65
C GLY A 220 -6.08 -20.80 2.51
N ARG A 221 -6.73 -20.44 1.41
CA ARG A 221 -6.97 -21.29 0.22
C ARG A 221 -6.47 -20.60 -1.04
N PHE A 222 -6.03 -21.36 -2.03
CA PHE A 222 -5.74 -20.81 -3.34
C PHE A 222 -7.04 -20.61 -4.13
N LEU A 223 -7.22 -19.39 -4.67
CA LEU A 223 -8.35 -19.04 -5.53
C LEU A 223 -8.00 -19.23 -7.01
N ALA A 224 -6.77 -18.97 -7.38
CA ALA A 224 -6.27 -19.16 -8.75
C ALA A 224 -4.76 -19.45 -8.74
N HIS A 225 -4.28 -20.03 -9.82
CA HIS A 225 -2.87 -20.32 -10.09
C HIS A 225 -2.63 -20.34 -11.60
N GLY A 226 -1.49 -19.83 -12.02
CA GLY A 226 -1.04 -19.84 -13.42
C GLY A 226 -0.16 -18.63 -13.73
N ASP A 227 0.25 -18.51 -14.98
CA ASP A 227 0.93 -17.30 -15.45
C ASP A 227 0.00 -16.07 -15.35
N PRO A 228 0.56 -14.85 -15.26
CA PRO A 228 -0.22 -13.62 -15.11
C PRO A 228 -1.30 -13.45 -16.18
N GLU A 229 -1.03 -13.88 -17.42
CA GLU A 229 -1.97 -13.77 -18.54
C GLU A 229 -3.19 -14.69 -18.34
N THR A 230 -2.95 -15.92 -17.90
CA THR A 230 -4.01 -16.89 -17.59
C THR A 230 -4.94 -16.37 -16.50
N ILE A 231 -4.40 -15.69 -15.48
CA ILE A 231 -5.21 -15.10 -14.41
C ILE A 231 -5.97 -13.89 -14.92
N ARG A 232 -5.33 -12.99 -15.70
CA ARG A 232 -5.97 -11.80 -16.31
C ARG A 232 -7.20 -12.14 -17.14
N ARG A 233 -7.15 -13.23 -17.92
CA ARG A 233 -8.27 -13.67 -18.78
C ARG A 233 -9.56 -13.93 -18.02
N GLN A 234 -9.52 -14.15 -16.71
CA GLN A 234 -10.73 -14.30 -15.90
C GLN A 234 -11.55 -13.01 -15.80
N ALA A 235 -10.95 -11.87 -16.11
CA ALA A 235 -11.62 -10.57 -16.16
C ALA A 235 -11.94 -10.10 -17.60
N GLU A 236 -11.69 -10.92 -18.61
CA GLU A 236 -11.92 -10.59 -20.01
C GLU A 236 -13.41 -10.28 -20.28
N GLY A 237 -13.68 -9.24 -21.08
CA GLY A 237 -15.03 -8.76 -21.39
C GLY A 237 -15.77 -8.07 -20.23
N ARG A 238 -15.11 -7.91 -19.06
CA ARG A 238 -15.73 -7.29 -17.88
C ARG A 238 -15.14 -5.94 -17.52
N CYS A 239 -14.02 -5.56 -18.13
CA CYS A 239 -13.33 -4.31 -17.86
C CYS A 239 -13.74 -3.22 -18.83
N GLY A 240 -14.02 -2.04 -18.33
CA GLY A 240 -14.34 -0.88 -19.14
C GLY A 240 -13.76 0.40 -18.56
N ARG A 241 -13.71 1.43 -19.38
CA ARG A 241 -13.29 2.78 -19.02
C ARG A 241 -14.34 3.77 -19.45
N VAL A 242 -14.59 4.80 -18.67
CA VAL A 242 -15.51 5.88 -18.98
C VAL A 242 -14.96 7.21 -18.49
N VAL A 243 -15.12 8.25 -19.30
CA VAL A 243 -14.74 9.61 -18.93
C VAL A 243 -15.92 10.28 -18.22
N PRO A 244 -15.74 10.86 -17.02
CA PRO A 244 -16.81 11.56 -16.32
C PRO A 244 -17.27 12.79 -17.08
N PRO A 245 -18.52 13.26 -16.86
CA PRO A 245 -19.00 14.48 -17.47
C PRO A 245 -18.15 15.69 -17.02
N PRO A 246 -18.04 16.74 -17.86
CA PRO A 246 -17.28 17.94 -17.55
C PRO A 246 -17.70 18.56 -16.20
N GLY A 247 -16.71 18.93 -15.39
CA GLY A 247 -16.93 19.54 -14.06
C GLY A 247 -17.14 18.55 -12.91
N LEU A 248 -17.21 17.24 -13.16
CA LEU A 248 -17.25 16.24 -12.10
C LEU A 248 -15.87 15.61 -11.92
N PRO A 249 -15.22 15.76 -10.75
CA PRO A 249 -13.96 15.10 -10.45
C PRO A 249 -14.03 13.59 -10.61
N THR A 250 -13.00 12.99 -11.20
CA THR A 250 -12.92 11.55 -11.50
C THR A 250 -13.18 10.68 -10.27
N ARG A 251 -12.61 11.05 -9.09
CA ARG A 251 -12.83 10.35 -7.83
C ARG A 251 -14.28 10.37 -7.32
N LEU A 252 -15.01 11.48 -7.55
CA LEU A 252 -16.43 11.57 -7.17
C LEU A 252 -17.30 10.75 -8.11
N PHE A 253 -16.96 10.70 -9.38
CA PHE A 253 -17.63 9.84 -10.34
C PHE A 253 -17.39 8.36 -10.04
N GLN A 254 -16.16 7.98 -9.69
CA GLN A 254 -15.80 6.64 -9.21
C GLN A 254 -16.67 6.23 -8.01
N SER A 255 -16.82 7.11 -7.01
CA SER A 255 -17.65 6.82 -5.83
C SER A 255 -19.11 6.50 -6.21
N ARG A 256 -19.64 7.14 -7.25
CA ARG A 256 -21.01 6.86 -7.76
C ARG A 256 -21.09 5.50 -8.45
N LEU A 257 -20.09 5.12 -9.26
CA LEU A 257 -20.03 3.78 -9.84
C LEU A 257 -19.98 2.71 -8.75
N LEU A 258 -19.14 2.90 -7.73
CA LEU A 258 -19.02 1.97 -6.61
C LEU A 258 -20.28 1.89 -5.72
N ALA A 259 -21.15 2.90 -5.75
CA ALA A 259 -22.47 2.84 -5.10
C ALA A 259 -23.46 1.95 -5.83
N ASP A 260 -23.27 1.74 -7.13
CA ASP A 260 -24.09 0.86 -7.98
C ASP A 260 -23.52 -0.57 -7.98
N THR A 261 -23.61 -1.25 -6.85
CA THR A 261 -23.08 -2.61 -6.63
C THR A 261 -23.76 -3.68 -7.48
N ALA A 262 -24.92 -3.38 -8.09
CA ALA A 262 -25.60 -4.29 -9.00
C ALA A 262 -24.87 -4.40 -10.35
N HIS A 263 -24.18 -3.35 -10.77
CA HIS A 263 -23.51 -3.29 -12.07
C HIS A 263 -21.98 -3.33 -11.97
N PHE A 264 -21.40 -2.89 -10.86
CA PHE A 264 -19.95 -2.77 -10.71
C PHE A 264 -19.40 -3.52 -9.48
N VAL A 265 -18.32 -4.28 -9.71
CA VAL A 265 -17.54 -4.95 -8.66
C VAL A 265 -16.49 -3.99 -8.08
N ASP A 266 -15.79 -3.27 -8.95
CA ASP A 266 -14.77 -2.29 -8.57
C ASP A 266 -14.72 -1.15 -9.59
N ALA A 267 -14.19 0.00 -9.17
CA ALA A 267 -13.91 1.13 -10.03
C ALA A 267 -12.73 1.94 -9.47
N VAL A 268 -11.86 2.43 -10.36
CA VAL A 268 -10.65 3.19 -9.99
C VAL A 268 -10.45 4.36 -10.93
N PRO A 269 -10.01 5.52 -10.43
CA PRO A 269 -9.59 6.62 -11.28
C PRO A 269 -8.40 6.20 -12.14
N GLU A 270 -8.40 6.60 -13.40
CA GLU A 270 -7.29 6.37 -14.33
C GLU A 270 -7.24 7.51 -15.34
N GLY A 271 -6.26 8.39 -15.18
CA GLY A 271 -6.10 9.56 -16.05
C GLY A 271 -7.23 10.56 -15.93
N ASP A 272 -7.93 10.77 -17.03
CA ASP A 272 -9.12 11.62 -17.12
C ASP A 272 -10.44 10.83 -17.01
N GLY A 273 -10.35 9.50 -16.83
CA GLY A 273 -11.48 8.59 -16.75
C GLY A 273 -11.52 7.74 -15.48
N VAL A 274 -12.50 6.84 -15.44
CA VAL A 274 -12.64 5.80 -14.43
C VAL A 274 -12.63 4.45 -15.12
N ARG A 275 -11.68 3.61 -14.74
CA ARG A 275 -11.64 2.19 -15.05
C ARG A 275 -12.60 1.46 -14.11
N PHE A 276 -13.39 0.51 -14.63
CA PHE A 276 -14.36 -0.23 -13.82
C PHE A 276 -14.41 -1.70 -14.21
N ILE A 277 -14.91 -2.52 -13.29
CA ILE A 277 -15.14 -3.95 -13.47
C ILE A 277 -16.64 -4.20 -13.32
N ARG A 278 -17.27 -4.77 -14.35
CA ARG A 278 -18.70 -5.11 -14.36
C ARG A 278 -18.98 -6.33 -13.47
N ALA A 279 -20.13 -6.32 -12.82
CA ALA A 279 -20.67 -7.50 -12.14
C ALA A 279 -21.00 -8.61 -13.18
N ALA A 280 -21.00 -9.87 -12.74
CA ALA A 280 -21.28 -10.98 -13.64
C ALA A 280 -22.72 -10.92 -14.16
N GLY A 281 -22.90 -10.97 -15.49
CA GLY A 281 -24.22 -10.92 -16.13
C GLY A 281 -24.93 -9.57 -16.02
N ALA A 282 -24.28 -8.52 -15.51
CA ALA A 282 -24.87 -7.19 -15.44
C ALA A 282 -25.04 -6.59 -16.83
N GLU A 283 -26.21 -6.01 -17.09
CA GLU A 283 -26.46 -5.14 -18.23
C GLU A 283 -25.67 -3.82 -18.09
N GLU A 284 -25.75 -2.96 -19.09
CA GLU A 284 -25.14 -1.64 -19.01
C GLU A 284 -25.83 -0.79 -17.94
N SER A 285 -25.04 -0.17 -17.05
CA SER A 285 -25.58 0.62 -15.96
C SER A 285 -26.43 1.80 -16.48
N PRO A 286 -27.61 2.01 -15.93
CA PRO A 286 -28.46 3.14 -16.30
C PRO A 286 -27.81 4.50 -16.01
N LEU A 287 -26.76 4.54 -15.20
CA LEU A 287 -25.98 5.75 -14.95
C LEU A 287 -25.32 6.29 -16.23
N PHE A 288 -24.86 5.42 -17.12
CA PHE A 288 -24.23 5.86 -18.36
C PHE A 288 -25.23 6.52 -19.30
N ALA A 289 -26.40 5.90 -19.48
CA ALA A 289 -27.46 6.48 -20.29
C ALA A 289 -27.99 7.80 -19.73
N ALA A 290 -28.16 7.88 -18.38
CA ALA A 290 -28.63 9.09 -17.71
C ALA A 290 -27.68 10.30 -17.89
N TRP A 291 -26.41 10.04 -18.15
CA TRP A 291 -25.39 11.08 -18.30
C TRP A 291 -24.84 11.21 -19.72
N GLY A 292 -25.39 10.44 -20.66
CA GLY A 292 -24.97 10.45 -22.07
C GLY A 292 -23.54 9.96 -22.25
N LEU A 293 -23.10 9.03 -21.43
CA LEU A 293 -21.74 8.50 -21.43
C LEU A 293 -21.67 7.19 -22.22
N SER A 294 -20.59 6.99 -22.96
CA SER A 294 -20.31 5.75 -23.68
C SER A 294 -19.07 5.10 -23.10
N PRO A 295 -19.19 4.00 -22.38
CA PRO A 295 -18.04 3.27 -21.86
C PRO A 295 -17.28 2.59 -23.00
N GLU A 296 -15.96 2.57 -22.88
CA GLU A 296 -15.04 1.85 -23.76
C GLU A 296 -14.63 0.54 -23.09
N GLU A 297 -14.65 -0.56 -23.84
CA GLU A 297 -14.10 -1.83 -23.35
C GLU A 297 -12.58 -1.79 -23.40
N ILE A 298 -11.92 -2.23 -22.33
CA ILE A 298 -10.47 -2.20 -22.20
C ILE A 298 -9.94 -3.57 -21.77
N ALA A 299 -8.66 -3.83 -22.06
CA ALA A 299 -7.99 -5.04 -21.64
C ALA A 299 -7.89 -5.13 -20.10
N PRO A 300 -8.11 -6.33 -19.52
CA PRO A 300 -7.99 -6.52 -18.10
C PRO A 300 -6.53 -6.46 -17.63
N ARG A 301 -6.32 -6.05 -16.37
CA ARG A 301 -5.06 -6.15 -15.63
C ARG A 301 -5.15 -7.30 -14.63
N LEU A 302 -4.01 -7.72 -14.11
CA LEU A 302 -3.97 -8.74 -13.04
C LEU A 302 -4.78 -8.28 -11.81
N GLU A 303 -4.73 -7.00 -11.48
CA GLU A 303 -5.50 -6.42 -10.38
C GLU A 303 -7.01 -6.55 -10.56
N ASP A 304 -7.52 -6.41 -11.79
CA ASP A 304 -8.95 -6.59 -12.08
C ASP A 304 -9.40 -8.04 -11.81
N ALA A 305 -8.62 -9.01 -12.29
CA ALA A 305 -8.87 -10.42 -12.04
C ALA A 305 -8.76 -10.77 -10.54
N PHE A 306 -7.78 -10.20 -9.85
CA PHE A 306 -7.62 -10.36 -8.41
C PHE A 306 -8.84 -9.85 -7.63
N MET A 307 -9.34 -8.66 -7.96
CA MET A 307 -10.54 -8.09 -7.34
C MET A 307 -11.78 -8.94 -7.61
N LEU A 308 -11.93 -9.48 -8.81
CA LEU A 308 -13.02 -10.41 -9.14
C LEU A 308 -12.97 -11.70 -8.33
N LEU A 309 -11.78 -12.30 -8.21
CA LEU A 309 -11.58 -13.52 -7.42
C LEU A 309 -11.93 -13.31 -5.96
N LEU A 310 -11.48 -12.21 -5.36
CA LEU A 310 -11.80 -11.87 -3.96
C LEU A 310 -13.29 -11.62 -3.75
N HIS A 311 -13.93 -10.91 -4.68
CA HIS A 311 -15.37 -10.65 -4.60
C HIS A 311 -16.18 -11.95 -4.70
N SER A 312 -15.79 -12.86 -5.58
CA SER A 312 -16.45 -14.17 -5.75
C SER A 312 -16.25 -15.07 -4.53
N ASP A 313 -15.07 -15.08 -3.92
CA ASP A 313 -14.77 -15.84 -2.68
C ASP A 313 -15.60 -15.30 -1.49
N ALA A 314 -15.73 -13.99 -1.36
CA ALA A 314 -16.54 -13.36 -0.33
C ALA A 314 -18.03 -13.71 -0.49
N ALA A 315 -18.55 -13.68 -1.71
CA ALA A 315 -19.94 -14.06 -2.01
C ALA A 315 -20.20 -15.55 -1.72
N ALA A 316 -19.30 -16.45 -2.11
CA ALA A 316 -19.39 -17.88 -1.83
C ALA A 316 -19.34 -18.18 -0.32
N SER A 317 -18.49 -17.46 0.41
CA SER A 317 -18.35 -17.60 1.86
C SER A 317 -19.61 -17.15 2.62
N SER A 318 -20.29 -16.10 2.14
CA SER A 318 -21.56 -15.62 2.75
C SER A 318 -22.74 -16.57 2.51
N VAL A 319 -22.76 -17.28 1.39
CA VAL A 319 -23.81 -18.29 1.07
C VAL A 319 -23.62 -19.57 1.90
N CYS A 320 -22.39 -19.97 2.21
CA CYS A 320 -22.12 -21.15 3.04
C CYS A 320 -22.38 -20.96 4.53
N LEU A 321 -22.49 -19.73 5.01
CA LEU A 321 -22.81 -19.37 6.40
C LEU A 321 -24.30 -19.04 6.51
N GLY A 322 -25.18 -20.02 6.24
CA GLY A 322 -26.59 -19.95 6.63
C GLY A 322 -26.69 -19.60 8.11
N GLU A 323 -27.56 -18.63 8.44
CA GLU A 323 -27.93 -18.10 9.74
C GLU A 323 -27.52 -18.98 10.95
N GLY A 324 -26.38 -18.73 11.58
CA GLY A 324 -26.05 -19.37 12.83
C GLY A 324 -24.61 -19.50 13.31
N ALA A 325 -23.61 -19.03 12.60
CA ALA A 325 -22.23 -19.10 13.13
C ALA A 325 -21.42 -17.86 12.72
N ALA A 326 -21.31 -16.90 13.60
CA ALA A 326 -20.32 -15.83 13.52
C ALA A 326 -18.91 -16.43 13.69
N VAL A 327 -18.31 -16.91 12.59
CA VAL A 327 -16.89 -17.23 12.54
C VAL A 327 -16.21 -16.01 11.90
N SER A 328 -15.31 -15.41 12.67
CA SER A 328 -14.50 -14.26 12.26
C SER A 328 -13.58 -14.59 11.10
N SER A 329 -14.11 -14.61 9.89
CA SER A 329 -13.30 -14.35 8.70
C SER A 329 -13.35 -12.84 8.47
N SER A 330 -12.21 -12.16 8.55
CA SER A 330 -12.08 -10.70 8.35
C SER A 330 -12.51 -10.22 6.95
N LEU A 331 -13.01 -11.11 6.12
CA LEU A 331 -13.46 -10.87 4.75
C LEU A 331 -15.00 -10.97 4.57
N ALA A 332 -15.74 -11.63 5.48
CA ALA A 332 -17.14 -12.00 5.22
C ALA A 332 -18.20 -11.11 5.88
N ALA A 333 -17.85 -10.11 6.68
CA ALA A 333 -18.82 -9.35 7.47
C ALA A 333 -18.71 -7.82 7.35
N GLU A 334 -18.12 -7.32 6.26
CA GLU A 334 -18.20 -5.88 6.01
C GLU A 334 -19.24 -5.63 4.91
N ALA A 335 -20.48 -5.45 5.33
CA ALA A 335 -21.51 -4.83 4.50
C ALA A 335 -20.94 -3.54 3.89
N PRO A 336 -21.31 -3.20 2.64
CA PRO A 336 -20.92 -1.91 2.07
C PRO A 336 -21.31 -0.82 3.08
N ILE A 337 -20.40 0.12 3.36
CA ILE A 337 -20.68 1.27 4.20
C ILE A 337 -21.91 1.95 3.57
N ALA A 338 -23.08 1.76 4.17
CA ALA A 338 -24.26 2.48 3.74
C ALA A 338 -23.93 3.97 3.86
N PRO A 339 -24.21 4.79 2.85
CA PRO A 339 -24.11 6.24 2.99
C PRO A 339 -24.93 6.61 4.22
N ALA A 340 -24.35 7.36 5.15
CA ALA A 340 -24.98 7.78 6.38
C ALA A 340 -26.40 8.28 6.05
N SER A 341 -27.41 7.53 6.49
CA SER A 341 -28.80 7.83 6.24
C SER A 341 -29.11 9.17 6.90
N ILE A 342 -29.33 10.18 6.07
CA ILE A 342 -30.14 11.33 6.49
C ILE A 342 -31.54 10.75 6.65
N VAL A 343 -31.97 10.57 7.89
CA VAL A 343 -33.31 10.13 8.24
C VAL A 343 -34.29 11.23 7.84
N GLY A 344 -34.99 11.01 6.76
CA GLY A 344 -36.18 11.74 6.32
C GLY A 344 -37.07 10.77 5.51
N PRO A 345 -38.42 10.91 5.51
CA PRO A 345 -39.30 9.92 4.94
C PRO A 345 -39.07 9.72 3.45
N ARG A 346 -39.04 8.44 3.04
CA ARG A 346 -38.94 8.00 1.65
C ARG A 346 -40.05 8.58 0.78
N THR A 347 -39.71 9.58 -0.03
CA THR A 347 -40.42 9.88 -1.27
C THR A 347 -39.40 10.48 -2.23
N GLU A 348 -39.20 9.79 -3.35
CA GLU A 348 -38.35 10.13 -4.49
C GLU A 348 -36.82 10.13 -4.21
N ALA A 349 -36.06 9.44 -5.09
CA ALA A 349 -34.60 9.49 -5.11
C ALA A 349 -34.15 10.96 -5.06
N PRO A 350 -33.29 11.37 -4.11
CA PRO A 350 -32.89 12.76 -4.07
C PRO A 350 -32.12 13.07 -5.35
N ARG A 351 -32.70 13.87 -6.20
CA ARG A 351 -31.98 14.66 -7.18
C ARG A 351 -31.07 15.58 -6.37
N LEU A 352 -29.81 15.14 -6.15
CA LEU A 352 -28.79 16.08 -5.69
C LEU A 352 -28.74 17.19 -6.72
N PRO A 353 -28.90 18.47 -6.32
CA PRO A 353 -28.80 19.56 -7.25
C PRO A 353 -27.42 19.45 -7.93
N PHE A 354 -27.42 19.47 -9.25
CA PHE A 354 -26.25 19.71 -10.05
C PHE A 354 -25.70 21.08 -9.61
N CYS A 355 -24.74 21.07 -8.70
CA CYS A 355 -23.95 22.24 -8.43
C CYS A 355 -22.82 22.19 -9.45
N PRO A 356 -22.83 23.01 -10.51
CA PRO A 356 -21.65 23.20 -11.33
C PRO A 356 -20.53 23.60 -10.35
N ALA A 357 -19.33 23.01 -10.51
CA ALA A 357 -18.19 23.45 -9.74
C ALA A 357 -18.11 24.98 -9.85
N PRO A 358 -18.01 25.72 -8.72
CA PRO A 358 -17.88 27.17 -8.80
C PRO A 358 -16.68 27.49 -9.69
N PRO A 359 -16.72 28.58 -10.46
CA PRO A 359 -15.60 28.98 -11.30
C PRO A 359 -14.32 29.01 -10.44
N GLU A 360 -13.20 28.57 -11.00
CA GLU A 360 -11.92 28.33 -10.30
C GLU A 360 -11.42 29.48 -9.39
N THR A 361 -12.01 30.65 -9.49
CA THR A 361 -11.64 31.88 -8.79
C THR A 361 -12.22 32.03 -7.36
N ASP A 362 -13.23 31.25 -6.97
CA ASP A 362 -13.98 31.47 -5.72
C ASP A 362 -13.77 30.43 -4.61
N VAL A 363 -13.00 29.34 -4.86
CA VAL A 363 -12.75 28.33 -3.82
C VAL A 363 -11.67 28.81 -2.86
N PRO A 364 -11.95 28.89 -1.53
CA PRO A 364 -10.97 29.34 -0.55
C PRO A 364 -9.71 28.47 -0.57
N VAL A 365 -8.55 29.13 -0.39
CA VAL A 365 -7.26 28.45 -0.25
C VAL A 365 -7.06 28.10 1.22
N ASP A 366 -6.91 26.81 1.51
CA ASP A 366 -6.66 26.31 2.86
C ASP A 366 -5.18 26.22 3.20
N ILE A 367 -4.31 25.99 2.18
CA ILE A 367 -2.84 25.97 2.37
C ILE A 367 -2.20 26.85 1.30
N GLU A 368 -1.37 27.78 1.73
CA GLU A 368 -0.55 28.62 0.85
C GLU A 368 0.92 28.50 1.24
N VAL A 369 1.75 28.13 0.28
CA VAL A 369 3.20 27.95 0.42
C VAL A 369 3.91 28.84 -0.59
N LYS A 370 4.80 29.72 -0.11
CA LYS A 370 5.59 30.62 -0.95
C LYS A 370 7.07 30.52 -0.61
N ASN A 371 7.87 30.13 -1.61
CA ASN A 371 9.33 30.05 -1.54
C ASN A 371 9.82 29.32 -0.28
N LEU A 372 9.19 28.20 0.05
CA LEU A 372 9.47 27.43 1.25
C LEU A 372 10.86 26.82 1.20
N VAL A 373 11.65 27.08 2.24
CA VAL A 373 13.01 26.55 2.38
C VAL A 373 13.19 25.89 3.74
N ARG A 374 13.85 24.70 3.75
CA ARG A 374 14.32 24.07 4.98
C ARG A 374 15.75 23.59 4.83
N LYS A 375 16.62 24.07 5.73
CA LYS A 375 18.03 23.67 5.83
C LYS A 375 18.28 22.97 7.17
N PHE A 376 19.16 21.96 7.15
CA PHE A 376 19.73 21.29 8.31
C PHE A 376 21.27 21.40 8.22
N GLY A 377 21.84 22.39 8.90
CA GLY A 377 23.22 22.77 8.65
C GLY A 377 23.40 23.20 7.19
N ASP A 378 24.34 22.59 6.49
CA ASP A 378 24.63 22.86 5.07
C ASP A 378 23.69 22.10 4.12
N PHE A 379 22.94 21.10 4.62
CA PHE A 379 22.02 20.32 3.80
C PHE A 379 20.69 21.04 3.61
N THR A 380 20.29 21.27 2.36
CA THR A 380 18.99 21.83 1.99
C THR A 380 18.01 20.70 1.68
N ALA A 381 17.08 20.47 2.60
CA ALA A 381 16.07 19.41 2.46
C ALA A 381 14.83 19.82 1.67
N VAL A 382 14.51 21.12 1.63
CA VAL A 382 13.46 21.72 0.80
C VAL A 382 14.00 23.05 0.26
N ASP A 383 13.93 23.21 -1.05
CA ASP A 383 14.50 24.34 -1.77
C ASP A 383 13.42 25.06 -2.59
N ASN A 384 13.08 26.28 -2.18
CA ASN A 384 12.24 27.23 -2.91
C ASN A 384 10.91 26.64 -3.46
N THR A 385 10.20 25.87 -2.64
CA THR A 385 8.94 25.23 -3.05
C THR A 385 7.76 26.17 -2.86
N SER A 386 6.90 26.30 -3.90
CA SER A 386 5.69 27.14 -3.87
C SER A 386 4.49 26.40 -4.47
N PHE A 387 3.36 26.39 -3.74
CA PHE A 387 2.09 25.82 -4.19
C PHE A 387 0.93 26.27 -3.30
N THR A 388 -0.29 26.00 -3.74
CA THR A 388 -1.51 26.24 -2.97
C THR A 388 -2.37 24.99 -2.95
N VAL A 389 -3.16 24.80 -1.87
CA VAL A 389 -4.18 23.72 -1.78
C VAL A 389 -5.52 24.38 -1.45
N ARG A 390 -6.54 24.04 -2.22
CA ARG A 390 -7.89 24.59 -2.12
C ARG A 390 -8.72 23.79 -1.11
N ARG A 391 -9.77 24.37 -0.57
CA ARG A 391 -10.70 23.70 0.34
C ARG A 391 -11.38 22.51 -0.33
N GLY A 392 -11.45 21.38 0.39
CA GLY A 392 -12.03 20.13 -0.12
C GLY A 392 -11.22 19.44 -1.20
N GLU A 393 -9.99 19.91 -1.48
CA GLU A 393 -9.08 19.27 -2.43
C GLU A 393 -8.37 18.07 -1.79
N VAL A 394 -8.17 17.02 -2.58
CA VAL A 394 -7.24 15.93 -2.24
C VAL A 394 -5.93 16.21 -2.97
N PHE A 395 -4.90 16.54 -2.21
CA PHE A 395 -3.60 16.97 -2.73
C PHE A 395 -2.48 16.00 -2.39
N GLY A 396 -1.77 15.51 -3.40
CA GLY A 396 -0.71 14.51 -3.27
C GLY A 396 0.70 15.13 -3.26
N LEU A 397 1.55 14.69 -2.32
CA LEU A 397 2.99 14.95 -2.33
C LEU A 397 3.73 13.67 -2.74
N LEU A 398 4.26 13.63 -3.96
CA LEU A 398 4.95 12.50 -4.55
C LEU A 398 6.46 12.74 -4.61
N GLY A 399 7.23 11.68 -4.64
CA GLY A 399 8.69 11.75 -4.80
C GLY A 399 9.38 10.50 -4.27
N PRO A 400 10.65 10.25 -4.64
CA PRO A 400 11.42 9.15 -4.10
C PRO A 400 11.73 9.34 -2.61
N ASN A 401 12.28 8.31 -1.99
CA ASN A 401 12.74 8.40 -0.61
C ASN A 401 13.91 9.41 -0.51
N GLY A 402 13.82 10.32 0.47
CA GLY A 402 14.79 11.42 0.61
C GLY A 402 14.50 12.67 -0.23
N ALA A 403 13.45 12.69 -1.02
CA ALA A 403 13.07 13.85 -1.87
C ALA A 403 12.67 15.12 -1.11
N GLY A 404 12.51 15.06 0.21
CA GLY A 404 12.05 16.19 1.03
C GLY A 404 10.55 16.15 1.37
N LYS A 405 9.77 15.16 0.89
CA LYS A 405 8.31 15.01 1.14
C LYS A 405 7.95 15.13 2.62
N THR A 406 8.48 14.24 3.45
CA THR A 406 8.19 14.21 4.90
C THR A 406 8.63 15.52 5.59
N THR A 407 9.70 16.16 5.10
CA THR A 407 10.16 17.47 5.61
C THR A 407 9.14 18.54 5.28
N THR A 408 8.71 18.65 4.02
CA THR A 408 7.66 19.56 3.57
C THR A 408 6.37 19.31 4.37
N PHE A 409 5.95 18.07 4.46
CA PHE A 409 4.75 17.66 5.17
C PHE A 409 4.77 18.05 6.66
N ARG A 410 5.88 17.79 7.37
CA ARG A 410 6.03 18.22 8.77
C ARG A 410 6.03 19.74 8.96
N MET A 411 6.51 20.49 7.96
CA MET A 411 6.37 21.96 7.99
C MET A 411 4.91 22.37 7.83
N LEU A 412 4.16 21.76 6.92
CA LEU A 412 2.72 22.00 6.74
C LEU A 412 1.91 21.69 7.99
N CYS A 413 2.24 20.63 8.71
CA CYS A 413 1.63 20.28 10.00
C CYS A 413 2.07 21.18 11.16
N GLY A 414 2.98 22.12 10.95
CA GLY A 414 3.57 22.94 12.01
C GLY A 414 4.45 22.16 13.00
N LEU A 415 4.86 20.93 12.65
CA LEU A 415 5.75 20.08 13.47
C LEU A 415 7.22 20.49 13.31
N LEU A 416 7.57 21.07 12.17
CA LEU A 416 8.91 21.53 11.84
C LEU A 416 8.88 22.99 11.41
N PRO A 417 9.76 23.89 11.93
CA PRO A 417 9.83 25.26 11.45
C PRO A 417 10.48 25.36 10.08
N ALA A 418 9.98 26.22 9.21
CA ALA A 418 10.66 26.61 7.98
C ALA A 418 11.89 27.47 8.28
N THR A 419 12.95 27.34 7.47
CA THR A 419 14.12 28.22 7.52
C THR A 419 13.86 29.52 6.76
N GLY A 420 13.12 29.45 5.64
CA GLY A 420 12.74 30.58 4.80
C GLY A 420 11.38 30.37 4.15
N GLY A 421 10.87 31.42 3.51
CA GLY A 421 9.57 31.42 2.84
C GLY A 421 8.38 31.69 3.77
N GLU A 422 7.17 31.67 3.20
CA GLU A 422 5.91 31.88 3.89
C GLU A 422 5.06 30.62 3.83
N LEU A 423 4.37 30.32 4.92
CA LEU A 423 3.52 29.15 5.06
C LEU A 423 2.27 29.51 5.87
N SER A 424 1.11 29.41 5.23
CA SER A 424 -0.21 29.59 5.84
C SER A 424 -1.02 28.29 5.73
N VAL A 425 -1.67 27.88 6.83
CA VAL A 425 -2.50 26.68 6.92
C VAL A 425 -3.79 27.06 7.67
N ALA A 426 -4.94 26.73 7.09
CA ALA A 426 -6.27 27.13 7.57
C ALA A 426 -6.37 28.66 7.81
N GLY A 427 -5.77 29.47 6.93
CA GLY A 427 -5.73 30.91 7.07
C GLY A 427 -4.77 31.46 8.15
N VAL A 428 -4.01 30.58 8.81
CA VAL A 428 -3.11 30.93 9.92
C VAL A 428 -1.65 30.80 9.50
N ASN A 429 -0.86 31.85 9.72
CA ASN A 429 0.58 31.81 9.46
C ASN A 429 1.30 30.94 10.51
N LEU A 430 1.93 29.84 10.06
CA LEU A 430 2.62 28.88 10.93
C LEU A 430 3.88 29.42 11.60
N ARG A 431 4.43 30.56 11.18
CA ARG A 431 5.55 31.21 11.88
C ARG A 431 5.13 31.84 13.20
N THR A 432 3.90 32.35 13.27
CA THR A 432 3.41 33.15 14.40
C THR A 432 2.40 32.44 15.28
N ALA A 433 1.56 31.55 14.72
CA ALA A 433 0.40 31.00 15.42
C ALA A 433 0.24 29.47 15.20
N ARG A 434 1.30 28.69 15.44
CA ARG A 434 1.29 27.20 15.23
C ARG A 434 0.22 26.46 16.02
N ILE A 435 -0.05 26.87 17.26
CA ILE A 435 -1.03 26.20 18.13
C ILE A 435 -2.43 26.34 17.55
N GLN A 436 -2.79 27.54 17.07
CA GLN A 436 -4.10 27.80 16.46
C GLN A 436 -4.28 27.00 15.16
N ALA A 437 -3.24 26.92 14.33
CA ALA A 437 -3.28 26.13 13.10
C ALA A 437 -3.50 24.63 13.40
N ARG A 438 -2.83 24.09 14.43
CA ARG A 438 -2.95 22.67 14.83
C ARG A 438 -4.35 22.29 15.31
N ALA A 439 -5.10 23.22 15.88
CA ALA A 439 -6.49 22.95 16.30
C ALA A 439 -7.42 22.62 15.12
N ASN A 440 -7.07 23.07 13.90
CA ASN A 440 -7.82 22.83 12.67
C ASN A 440 -7.27 21.68 11.81
N VAL A 441 -6.27 20.95 12.33
CA VAL A 441 -5.51 19.95 11.57
C VAL A 441 -5.61 18.58 12.23
N GLY A 442 -6.02 17.56 11.45
CA GLY A 442 -5.84 16.17 11.79
C GLY A 442 -4.54 15.65 11.20
N TYR A 443 -3.83 14.77 11.90
CA TYR A 443 -2.57 14.18 11.44
C TYR A 443 -2.54 12.67 11.67
N VAL A 444 -2.25 11.92 10.63
CA VAL A 444 -2.00 10.48 10.68
C VAL A 444 -0.56 10.22 10.27
N ALA A 445 0.23 9.67 11.17
CA ALA A 445 1.63 9.36 10.94
C ALA A 445 1.80 8.03 10.17
N GLN A 446 2.90 7.90 9.43
CA GLN A 446 3.29 6.70 8.71
C GLN A 446 3.36 5.45 9.61
N LYS A 447 3.96 5.58 10.80
CA LYS A 447 4.00 4.50 11.79
C LYS A 447 2.86 4.70 12.78
N PHE A 448 2.23 3.57 13.19
CA PHE A 448 1.24 3.61 14.26
C PHE A 448 1.81 4.32 15.49
N SER A 449 1.24 5.46 15.84
CA SER A 449 1.75 6.39 16.85
C SER A 449 0.82 6.54 18.06
N LEU A 450 -0.25 5.76 18.12
CA LEU A 450 -1.17 5.74 19.25
C LEU A 450 -0.64 4.81 20.37
N TYR A 451 -1.24 4.91 21.54
CA TYR A 451 -0.82 4.14 22.71
C TYR A 451 -1.26 2.68 22.59
N GLY A 452 -0.30 1.77 22.35
CA GLY A 452 -0.54 0.34 22.17
C GLY A 452 -1.21 -0.35 23.36
N ASN A 453 -0.80 0.03 24.56
CA ASN A 453 -1.30 -0.49 25.85
C ASN A 453 -2.69 0.05 26.26
N LEU A 454 -3.24 1.03 25.53
CA LEU A 454 -4.58 1.52 25.75
C LEU A 454 -5.57 0.82 24.80
N SER A 455 -6.82 0.68 25.25
CA SER A 455 -7.88 0.20 24.36
C SER A 455 -8.21 1.20 23.25
N VAL A 456 -8.92 0.76 22.22
CA VAL A 456 -9.42 1.64 21.16
C VAL A 456 -10.17 2.83 21.76
N ARG A 457 -11.15 2.59 22.65
CA ARG A 457 -11.93 3.63 23.31
C ARG A 457 -11.07 4.57 24.17
N GLN A 458 -10.10 4.02 24.90
CA GLN A 458 -9.20 4.81 25.73
C GLN A 458 -8.31 5.72 24.89
N ASN A 459 -7.79 5.23 23.75
CA ASN A 459 -7.05 6.08 22.81
C ASN A 459 -7.92 7.23 22.30
N LEU A 460 -9.14 6.95 21.84
CA LEU A 460 -10.06 8.00 21.37
C LEU A 460 -10.39 9.01 22.47
N ARG A 461 -10.59 8.56 23.71
CA ARG A 461 -10.84 9.46 24.84
C ARG A 461 -9.64 10.36 25.14
N PHE A 462 -8.43 9.80 25.12
CA PHE A 462 -7.20 10.55 25.33
C PHE A 462 -7.01 11.65 24.28
N PHE A 463 -7.12 11.29 23.00
CA PHE A 463 -6.93 12.25 21.91
C PHE A 463 -8.08 13.26 21.82
N GLY A 464 -9.32 12.85 22.08
CA GLY A 464 -10.45 13.78 22.14
C GLY A 464 -10.26 14.84 23.23
N GLY A 465 -9.83 14.43 24.43
CA GLY A 465 -9.48 15.36 25.50
C GLY A 465 -8.33 16.29 25.14
N ALA A 466 -7.29 15.78 24.45
CA ALA A 466 -6.18 16.59 23.96
C ALA A 466 -6.62 17.68 22.93
N TYR A 467 -7.70 17.42 22.20
CA TYR A 467 -8.32 18.41 21.29
C TYR A 467 -9.40 19.28 21.95
N GLY A 468 -9.57 19.18 23.28
CA GLY A 468 -10.50 20.02 24.04
C GLY A 468 -11.95 19.53 24.02
N LEU A 469 -12.20 18.28 23.66
CA LEU A 469 -13.51 17.67 23.82
C LEU A 469 -13.63 17.08 25.24
N ASP A 470 -14.77 17.26 25.90
CA ASP A 470 -15.02 16.76 27.24
C ASP A 470 -16.49 16.29 27.43
N GLY A 471 -16.73 15.64 28.56
CA GLY A 471 -18.07 15.22 28.99
C GLY A 471 -18.85 14.44 27.94
N ASP A 472 -20.16 14.66 27.91
CA ASP A 472 -21.10 13.98 27.01
C ASP A 472 -20.80 14.23 25.53
N ALA A 473 -20.24 15.39 25.18
CA ALA A 473 -19.87 15.71 23.81
C ALA A 473 -18.74 14.79 23.30
N LEU A 474 -17.75 14.51 24.16
CA LEU A 474 -16.66 13.59 23.86
C LEU A 474 -17.19 12.16 23.72
N ASP A 475 -18.02 11.66 24.65
CA ASP A 475 -18.56 10.32 24.60
C ASP A 475 -19.46 10.09 23.38
N LYS A 476 -20.28 11.07 23.03
CA LYS A 476 -21.08 11.05 21.79
C LYS A 476 -20.17 10.96 20.57
N ARG A 477 -19.13 11.81 20.50
CA ARG A 477 -18.21 11.82 19.35
C ARG A 477 -17.40 10.53 19.23
N ILE A 478 -16.95 9.94 20.34
CA ILE A 478 -16.29 8.63 20.36
C ILE A 478 -17.22 7.56 19.75
N ASN A 479 -18.49 7.53 20.16
CA ASN A 479 -19.41 6.54 19.61
C ASN A 479 -19.68 6.75 18.11
N GLU A 480 -19.79 8.00 17.64
CA GLU A 480 -19.89 8.32 16.21
C GLU A 480 -18.70 7.78 15.42
N VAL A 481 -17.46 8.04 15.86
CA VAL A 481 -16.26 7.58 15.12
C VAL A 481 -16.04 6.06 15.24
N LEU A 482 -16.43 5.45 16.36
CA LEU A 482 -16.41 3.99 16.49
C LEU A 482 -17.31 3.30 15.46
N GLU A 483 -18.48 3.89 15.18
CA GLU A 483 -19.38 3.44 14.12
C GLU A 483 -18.82 3.73 12.73
N GLU A 484 -18.44 4.98 12.47
CA GLU A 484 -17.92 5.46 11.19
C GLU A 484 -16.69 4.65 10.71
N PHE A 485 -15.81 4.24 11.63
CA PHE A 485 -14.60 3.46 11.34
C PHE A 485 -14.73 1.97 11.65
N GLN A 486 -15.95 1.47 11.96
CA GLN A 486 -16.22 0.05 12.24
C GLN A 486 -15.31 -0.52 13.33
N LEU A 487 -15.14 0.22 14.42
CA LEU A 487 -14.30 -0.14 15.57
C LEU A 487 -15.13 -0.54 16.80
N ARG A 488 -16.45 -0.53 16.71
CA ARG A 488 -17.37 -0.73 17.86
C ARG A 488 -17.14 -2.07 18.55
N ASP A 489 -17.05 -3.14 17.77
CA ASP A 489 -16.89 -4.51 18.30
C ASP A 489 -15.53 -4.76 18.94
N ARG A 490 -14.58 -3.86 18.68
CA ARG A 490 -13.19 -3.90 19.20
C ARG A 490 -12.87 -2.73 20.13
N ALA A 491 -13.90 -2.00 20.58
CA ALA A 491 -13.70 -0.75 21.35
C ALA A 491 -12.87 -0.95 22.64
N GLU A 492 -12.97 -2.12 23.25
CA GLU A 492 -12.27 -2.46 24.50
C GLU A 492 -10.98 -3.29 24.27
N GLU A 493 -10.64 -3.63 22.99
CA GLU A 493 -9.42 -4.35 22.64
C GLU A 493 -8.21 -3.41 22.71
N GLN A 494 -7.05 -3.91 23.15
CA GLN A 494 -5.82 -3.12 23.19
C GLN A 494 -5.34 -2.80 21.77
N ALA A 495 -4.86 -1.57 21.57
CA ALA A 495 -4.49 -1.11 20.25
C ALA A 495 -3.29 -1.87 19.65
N GLU A 496 -2.38 -2.39 20.47
CA GLU A 496 -1.26 -3.21 19.99
C GLU A 496 -1.69 -4.58 19.45
N ASP A 497 -2.80 -5.13 19.92
CA ASP A 497 -3.34 -6.42 19.49
C ASP A 497 -4.16 -6.34 18.19
N LEU A 498 -4.51 -5.12 17.75
CA LEU A 498 -5.27 -4.91 16.53
C LEU A 498 -4.46 -5.32 15.28
N PRO A 499 -5.10 -5.96 14.29
CA PRO A 499 -4.54 -6.10 12.94
C PRO A 499 -4.19 -4.74 12.31
N GLY A 500 -3.25 -4.72 11.35
CA GLY A 500 -2.74 -3.49 10.74
C GLY A 500 -3.83 -2.56 10.19
N GLY A 501 -4.79 -3.09 9.45
CA GLY A 501 -5.92 -2.30 8.93
C GLY A 501 -6.79 -1.65 10.01
N TYR A 502 -6.98 -2.32 11.16
CA TYR A 502 -7.73 -1.72 12.29
C TYR A 502 -6.90 -0.66 13.02
N LYS A 503 -5.57 -0.83 13.12
CA LYS A 503 -4.66 0.21 13.65
C LYS A 503 -4.76 1.48 12.81
N GLN A 504 -4.82 1.35 11.51
CA GLN A 504 -4.97 2.48 10.60
C GLN A 504 -6.34 3.16 10.77
N ARG A 505 -7.43 2.40 10.85
CA ARG A 505 -8.77 2.93 11.12
C ARG A 505 -8.82 3.70 12.45
N LEU A 506 -8.17 3.16 13.49
CA LEU A 506 -8.06 3.85 14.78
C LEU A 506 -7.26 5.15 14.67
N SER A 507 -6.15 5.16 13.93
CA SER A 507 -5.37 6.38 13.67
C SER A 507 -6.19 7.45 12.94
N MET A 508 -6.98 7.05 11.93
CA MET A 508 -7.90 7.95 11.21
C MET A 508 -9.00 8.47 12.15
N ALA A 509 -9.65 7.59 12.92
CA ALA A 509 -10.68 7.95 13.88
C ALA A 509 -10.18 8.98 14.90
N ALA A 510 -8.97 8.77 15.44
CA ALA A 510 -8.33 9.70 16.38
C ALA A 510 -8.04 11.06 15.75
N ALA A 511 -7.53 11.07 14.50
CA ALA A 511 -7.23 12.31 13.78
C ALA A 511 -8.48 13.13 13.39
N LEU A 512 -9.65 12.48 13.30
CA LEU A 512 -10.92 13.10 12.89
C LEU A 512 -11.89 13.40 14.04
N LEU A 513 -11.50 13.10 15.29
CA LEU A 513 -12.34 13.34 16.47
C LEU A 513 -12.83 14.78 16.57
N HIS A 514 -11.98 15.75 16.38
CA HIS A 514 -12.26 17.18 16.49
C HIS A 514 -12.77 17.82 15.19
N ARG A 515 -13.11 17.01 14.17
CA ARG A 515 -13.62 17.46 12.86
C ARG A 515 -12.71 18.51 12.21
N PRO A 516 -11.44 18.19 11.95
CA PRO A 516 -10.49 19.17 11.40
C PRO A 516 -10.91 19.65 10.01
N GLN A 517 -10.51 20.89 9.67
CA GLN A 517 -10.68 21.44 8.33
C GLN A 517 -9.72 20.79 7.34
N ILE A 518 -8.51 20.43 7.80
CA ILE A 518 -7.44 19.83 6.98
C ILE A 518 -6.98 18.54 7.62
N LEU A 519 -6.90 17.48 6.83
CA LEU A 519 -6.37 16.18 7.22
C LEU A 519 -5.05 15.90 6.52
N PHE A 520 -4.00 15.67 7.30
CA PHE A 520 -2.69 15.29 6.82
C PHE A 520 -2.44 13.79 7.02
N LEU A 521 -2.02 13.09 5.95
CA LEU A 521 -1.82 11.64 5.91
C LEU A 521 -0.40 11.34 5.40
N ASP A 522 0.44 10.80 6.27
CA ASP A 522 1.83 10.48 5.92
C ASP A 522 1.97 8.99 5.55
N GLU A 523 2.05 8.69 4.25
CA GLU A 523 2.12 7.35 3.67
C GLU A 523 1.12 6.35 4.28
N PRO A 524 -0.18 6.68 4.33
CA PRO A 524 -1.15 5.94 5.14
C PRO A 524 -1.46 4.55 4.60
N THR A 525 -1.15 4.27 3.35
CA THR A 525 -1.46 3.01 2.66
C THR A 525 -0.25 2.10 2.50
N SER A 526 0.89 2.47 3.10
CA SER A 526 2.11 1.66 3.03
C SER A 526 1.91 0.31 3.72
N GLY A 527 2.11 -0.79 2.97
CA GLY A 527 2.00 -2.15 3.47
C GLY A 527 0.57 -2.65 3.71
N ILE A 528 -0.44 -2.03 3.10
CA ILE A 528 -1.82 -2.54 3.10
C ILE A 528 -2.17 -3.18 1.74
N ASP A 529 -3.03 -4.17 1.78
CA ASP A 529 -3.48 -4.88 0.60
C ASP A 529 -4.36 -4.01 -0.33
N PRO A 530 -4.55 -4.39 -1.62
CA PRO A 530 -5.34 -3.62 -2.57
C PRO A 530 -6.79 -3.38 -2.13
N LEU A 531 -7.44 -4.35 -1.49
CA LEU A 531 -8.83 -4.22 -1.04
C LEU A 531 -8.94 -3.18 0.10
N ALA A 532 -8.05 -3.24 1.08
CA ALA A 532 -7.99 -2.27 2.16
C ALA A 532 -7.65 -0.87 1.62
N ARG A 533 -6.77 -0.77 0.60
CA ARG A 533 -6.43 0.48 -0.08
C ARG A 533 -7.66 1.08 -0.78
N ARG A 534 -8.49 0.29 -1.49
CA ARG A 534 -9.75 0.76 -2.09
C ARG A 534 -10.70 1.36 -1.07
N ARG A 535 -10.87 0.69 0.08
CA ARG A 535 -11.73 1.17 1.17
C ARG A 535 -11.21 2.47 1.76
N PHE A 536 -9.92 2.57 1.97
CA PHE A 536 -9.27 3.78 2.47
C PHE A 536 -9.52 4.97 1.53
N TRP A 537 -9.30 4.81 0.22
CA TRP A 537 -9.51 5.88 -0.76
C TRP A 537 -10.98 6.28 -0.87
N ARG A 538 -11.92 5.35 -0.70
CA ARG A 538 -13.35 5.69 -0.61
C ARG A 538 -13.61 6.62 0.58
N GLN A 539 -13.07 6.31 1.77
CA GLN A 539 -13.20 7.18 2.94
C GLN A 539 -12.60 8.57 2.71
N ILE A 540 -11.43 8.68 2.07
CA ILE A 540 -10.82 9.96 1.72
C ILE A 540 -11.70 10.76 0.76
N THR A 541 -12.27 10.11 -0.26
CA THR A 541 -13.18 10.76 -1.21
C THR A 541 -14.43 11.29 -0.50
N ASP A 542 -15.01 10.53 0.42
CA ASP A 542 -16.19 10.94 1.19
C ASP A 542 -15.88 12.11 2.14
N LEU A 543 -14.72 12.11 2.80
CA LEU A 543 -14.25 13.22 3.64
C LEU A 543 -14.08 14.51 2.83
N SER A 544 -13.43 14.41 1.68
CA SER A 544 -13.22 15.53 0.78
C SER A 544 -14.56 16.08 0.21
N ALA A 545 -15.50 15.20 -0.16
CA ALA A 545 -16.83 15.58 -0.61
C ALA A 545 -17.64 16.35 0.47
N ARG A 546 -17.33 16.13 1.77
CA ARG A 546 -17.89 16.87 2.91
C ARG A 546 -17.15 18.18 3.20
N GLY A 547 -16.13 18.52 2.41
CA GLY A 547 -15.37 19.77 2.50
C GLY A 547 -14.09 19.71 3.33
N THR A 548 -13.65 18.52 3.78
CA THR A 548 -12.34 18.36 4.43
C THR A 548 -11.24 18.36 3.37
N THR A 549 -10.27 19.26 3.51
CA THR A 549 -9.08 19.27 2.65
C THR A 549 -8.12 18.17 3.08
N VAL A 550 -7.65 17.36 2.13
CA VAL A 550 -6.76 16.23 2.42
C VAL A 550 -5.41 16.42 1.75
N VAL A 551 -4.35 16.33 2.53
CA VAL A 551 -2.97 16.31 2.02
C VAL A 551 -2.35 14.98 2.34
N ILE A 552 -1.89 14.26 1.31
CA ILE A 552 -1.35 12.91 1.44
C ILE A 552 0.06 12.84 0.89
N THR A 553 0.98 12.22 1.63
CA THR A 553 2.25 11.78 1.06
C THR A 553 2.11 10.33 0.64
N THR A 554 2.66 9.97 -0.50
CA THR A 554 2.72 8.59 -0.95
C THR A 554 3.93 8.37 -1.85
N HIS A 555 4.37 7.14 -1.90
CA HIS A 555 5.31 6.61 -2.89
C HIS A 555 4.61 5.67 -3.89
N PHE A 556 3.29 5.49 -3.75
CA PHE A 556 2.47 4.74 -4.70
C PHE A 556 1.94 5.67 -5.78
N MET A 557 2.47 5.53 -6.98
CA MET A 557 2.09 6.43 -8.08
C MET A 557 0.64 6.24 -8.54
N GLU A 558 0.08 5.04 -8.35
CA GLU A 558 -1.35 4.76 -8.60
C GLU A 558 -2.27 5.62 -7.71
N GLU A 559 -1.83 5.96 -6.51
CA GLU A 559 -2.60 6.79 -5.58
C GLU A 559 -2.70 8.24 -6.03
N ALA A 560 -1.78 8.70 -6.86
CA ALA A 560 -1.86 10.00 -7.49
C ALA A 560 -3.13 10.19 -8.31
N GLU A 561 -3.68 9.10 -8.87
CA GLU A 561 -4.92 9.12 -9.66
C GLU A 561 -6.16 9.53 -8.84
N TYR A 562 -6.12 9.31 -7.53
CA TYR A 562 -7.19 9.73 -6.62
C TYR A 562 -7.06 11.18 -6.17
N CYS A 563 -5.92 11.82 -6.45
CA CYS A 563 -5.68 13.21 -6.10
C CYS A 563 -6.22 14.16 -7.17
N ASP A 564 -6.77 15.30 -6.75
CA ASP A 564 -7.18 16.36 -7.68
C ASP A 564 -5.96 17.00 -8.33
N ARG A 565 -4.91 17.26 -7.51
CA ARG A 565 -3.59 17.70 -7.97
C ARG A 565 -2.49 17.04 -7.15
N VAL A 566 -1.33 16.94 -7.76
CA VAL A 566 -0.13 16.40 -7.12
C VAL A 566 1.07 17.31 -7.36
N ILE A 567 2.01 17.29 -6.43
CA ILE A 567 3.37 17.76 -6.65
C ILE A 567 4.32 16.56 -6.70
N ILE A 568 5.30 16.63 -7.60
CA ILE A 568 6.42 15.70 -7.65
C ILE A 568 7.64 16.44 -7.16
N GLN A 569 8.29 15.92 -6.11
CA GLN A 569 9.51 16.46 -5.53
C GLN A 569 10.66 15.48 -5.69
N ASP A 570 11.87 15.99 -5.98
CA ASP A 570 13.12 15.26 -5.82
C ASP A 570 14.22 16.21 -5.35
N GLN A 571 15.14 15.71 -4.53
CA GLN A 571 16.28 16.46 -3.97
C GLN A 571 15.87 17.83 -3.36
N GLY A 572 14.71 17.88 -2.72
CA GLY A 572 14.15 19.10 -2.11
C GLY A 572 13.50 20.09 -3.08
N ARG A 573 13.52 19.85 -4.39
CA ARG A 573 12.96 20.72 -5.42
C ARG A 573 11.62 20.21 -5.93
N LEU A 574 10.75 21.13 -6.32
CA LEU A 574 9.50 20.84 -6.98
C LEU A 574 9.76 20.66 -8.49
N LEU A 575 9.51 19.45 -9.01
CA LEU A 575 9.71 19.09 -10.41
C LEU A 575 8.43 19.26 -11.25
N ALA A 576 7.28 18.90 -10.70
CA ALA A 576 6.00 19.01 -11.39
C ALA A 576 4.87 19.37 -10.41
N LEU A 577 3.87 20.10 -10.90
CA LEU A 577 2.63 20.45 -10.20
C LEU A 577 1.48 20.43 -11.20
N GLY A 578 0.39 19.77 -10.88
CA GLY A 578 -0.83 19.71 -11.68
C GLY A 578 -1.69 18.50 -11.37
N SER A 579 -2.81 18.36 -12.06
CA SER A 579 -3.58 17.11 -12.01
C SER A 579 -2.82 15.98 -12.73
N PRO A 580 -3.09 14.70 -12.42
CA PRO A 580 -2.49 13.58 -13.13
C PRO A 580 -2.65 13.68 -14.66
N ALA A 581 -3.82 14.10 -15.11
CA ALA A 581 -4.10 14.32 -16.55
C ALA A 581 -3.28 15.48 -17.15
N GLU A 582 -3.07 16.58 -16.41
CA GLU A 582 -2.22 17.69 -16.86
C GLU A 582 -0.76 17.29 -16.98
N ILE A 583 -0.25 16.51 -16.03
CA ILE A 583 1.14 16.00 -16.06
C ILE A 583 1.34 15.11 -17.27
N ARG A 584 0.42 14.16 -17.56
CA ARG A 584 0.45 13.34 -18.77
C ARG A 584 0.49 14.16 -20.04
N ARG A 585 -0.36 15.19 -20.11
CA ARG A 585 -0.47 16.07 -21.28
C ARG A 585 0.83 16.84 -21.54
N ARG A 586 1.45 17.37 -20.48
CA ARG A 586 2.73 18.12 -20.57
C ARG A 586 3.86 17.25 -21.11
N LEU A 587 3.90 15.98 -20.73
CA LEU A 587 4.90 15.03 -21.20
C LEU A 587 4.58 14.37 -22.54
N GLY A 588 3.42 14.69 -23.14
CA GLY A 588 2.98 14.08 -24.41
C GLY A 588 2.66 12.59 -24.31
N ARG A 589 2.52 12.03 -23.11
CA ARG A 589 2.34 10.60 -22.83
C ARG A 589 0.95 10.34 -22.25
N LYS A 590 -0.10 10.46 -23.06
CA LYS A 590 -1.50 10.41 -22.58
C LYS A 590 -1.90 9.09 -21.91
N GLU A 591 -1.36 7.97 -22.37
CA GLU A 591 -1.72 6.62 -21.92
C GLU A 591 -0.74 6.03 -20.89
N ALA A 592 0.37 6.73 -20.59
CA ALA A 592 1.38 6.22 -19.69
C ALA A 592 0.86 6.12 -18.24
N ALA A 593 1.24 5.04 -17.54
CA ALA A 593 0.98 4.89 -16.11
C ALA A 593 1.70 5.99 -15.31
N MET A 594 1.12 6.42 -14.18
CA MET A 594 1.75 7.46 -13.33
C MET A 594 3.15 7.07 -12.85
N ASN A 595 3.40 5.76 -12.68
CA ASN A 595 4.71 5.24 -12.30
C ASN A 595 5.78 5.52 -13.37
N GLU A 596 5.46 5.30 -14.65
CA GLU A 596 6.37 5.59 -15.79
C GLU A 596 6.64 7.09 -15.93
N LEU A 597 5.60 7.91 -15.76
CA LEU A 597 5.72 9.38 -15.82
C LEU A 597 6.61 9.91 -14.69
N PHE A 598 6.39 9.39 -13.49
CA PHE A 598 7.19 9.75 -12.32
C PHE A 598 8.67 9.43 -12.53
N ILE A 599 8.98 8.21 -12.99
CA ILE A 599 10.35 7.80 -13.27
C ILE A 599 10.97 8.73 -14.32
N ALA A 600 10.28 8.99 -15.42
CA ALA A 600 10.76 9.87 -16.49
C ALA A 600 11.07 11.30 -15.99
N ILE A 601 10.15 11.90 -15.19
CA ILE A 601 10.35 13.25 -14.63
C ILE A 601 11.58 13.31 -13.72
N VAL A 602 11.76 12.29 -12.86
CA VAL A 602 12.85 12.26 -11.90
C VAL A 602 14.19 11.99 -12.60
N GLU A 603 14.24 11.10 -13.57
CA GLU A 603 15.45 10.80 -14.34
C GLU A 603 15.87 12.01 -15.16
N GLU A 604 14.99 12.65 -15.91
CA GLU A 604 15.26 13.86 -16.69
C GLU A 604 15.81 15.01 -15.80
N ALA A 605 15.20 15.20 -14.62
CA ALA A 605 15.65 16.22 -13.68
C ALA A 605 17.05 15.94 -13.11
N ARG A 606 17.40 14.67 -12.89
CA ARG A 606 18.73 14.27 -12.39
C ARG A 606 19.80 14.38 -13.47
N GLU A 607 19.50 13.96 -14.71
CA GLU A 607 20.42 14.12 -15.85
C GLU A 607 20.77 15.61 -16.07
N MET A 608 19.77 16.51 -16.03
CA MET A 608 20.01 17.95 -16.13
C MET A 608 20.85 18.51 -14.97
N ALA A 609 20.79 17.90 -13.79
CA ALA A 609 21.56 18.35 -12.62
C ALA A 609 23.01 17.85 -12.66
N ASP A 610 23.27 16.71 -13.27
CA ASP A 610 24.63 16.14 -13.46
C ASP A 610 25.40 16.85 -14.59
N ASP A 611 24.70 17.48 -15.53
CA ASP A 611 25.30 18.26 -16.65
C ASP A 611 25.67 19.72 -16.25
N LEU A 612 25.32 20.17 -15.03
CA LEU A 612 25.62 21.52 -14.49
C LEU A 612 26.74 21.50 -13.44
#